data_ccca6148c1ffdeb37857a44695e398ff
#
_entry.id   ccca6148c1ffdeb37857a44695e398ff
#
_cell.length_a   1.000
_cell.length_b   1.000
_cell.length_c   1.000
_cell.angle_alpha   90.00
_cell.angle_beta   90.00
_cell.angle_gamma   90.00
#
_symmetry.space_group_name_H-M   'P 1'
#
loop_
_entity.id
_entity.type
_entity.pdbx_description
1 polymer ?
#
loop_
_entity_poly.entity_id
_entity_poly.type
_entity_poly.pdbx_seq_one_letter_code
_entity_poly.pdbx_strand_id
1 'polypeptide(L)'
;MITEKLQFTNWTDDAAVLLRKGVGNHLILRQRFCAQNTGRGMDKSHRQQKGISMIVLAIDSSGMTATAALVEDDRTITEYTVDYKKTHSQTLLPMISDMAEMINMDISSVDAIAVAGGPGSFTGLRIGSATAKGLGLALGKPLIHVPTVDALAYGMYGCTDIICPIMDARRNQVYTGVYTFSVKDSEKKAGNEQEYVFRTLKMQMAAPVSDLIRRLNNYGRPVVFLGDGVPVYREMLAEGLKVPYSFAPSYMNRQRAAVVGALGIRYYKMGRYETAAEHKPEYLRVSQAERERAEREKNAAPEVRKMTMEDAAAVAEMEHQLFSDAWSEKSVLGTWQQPGTICLLAEKAGRTAGYLLAYSSGEEAEIARIGVAKEFQRQGTGLALLRELEKICVEQDIQRILLDVRGRNTAARGLYESFGFREDGIRQRFYEEPQEDAILMSRRVGEGV
;
A
#
# COMPACT_ATOMS: atom_id res chain seq x y z
N MET A 1 24.76 20.44 9.37
CA MET A 1 24.06 20.36 10.67
C MET A 1 23.02 21.47 10.67
N ILE A 2 21.80 21.18 10.23
CA ILE A 2 20.54 21.84 10.62
C ILE A 2 19.45 20.88 10.14
N THR A 3 18.91 20.14 11.09
CA THR A 3 17.76 19.25 10.95
C THR A 3 16.53 20.13 11.15
N GLU A 4 15.88 20.58 10.09
CA GLU A 4 14.55 21.16 10.18
C GLU A 4 13.50 20.05 10.19
N LYS A 5 12.88 19.90 11.34
CA LYS A 5 11.63 19.16 11.52
C LYS A 5 10.53 19.87 10.74
N LEU A 6 10.13 19.35 9.61
CA LEU A 6 8.88 19.72 8.96
C LEU A 6 7.73 19.17 9.80
N GLN A 7 7.15 20.03 10.63
CA GLN A 7 5.85 19.82 11.25
C GLN A 7 4.78 19.89 10.16
N PHE A 8 4.08 18.78 9.95
CA PHE A 8 2.86 18.74 9.14
C PHE A 8 1.75 19.47 9.90
N THR A 9 1.59 20.77 9.67
CA THR A 9 0.44 21.54 10.10
C THR A 9 -0.63 21.50 9.00
N ASN A 10 -1.79 21.01 9.37
CA ASN A 10 -3.13 21.11 8.75
C ASN A 10 -3.22 21.64 7.31
N TRP A 11 -3.10 20.74 6.34
CA TRP A 11 -3.30 20.99 4.91
C TRP A 11 -4.72 21.48 4.54
N THR A 12 -5.71 21.28 5.42
CA THR A 12 -7.09 21.74 5.20
C THR A 12 -7.22 23.26 5.25
N ASP A 13 -6.41 23.95 6.05
CA ASP A 13 -6.48 25.40 6.19
C ASP A 13 -5.76 26.12 5.06
N ASP A 14 -4.66 25.54 4.52
CA ASP A 14 -3.92 26.14 3.42
C ASP A 14 -4.67 26.06 2.07
N ALA A 15 -5.41 24.99 1.81
CA ALA A 15 -6.27 24.89 0.63
C ALA A 15 -7.42 25.93 0.66
N ALA A 16 -8.01 26.14 1.83
CA ALA A 16 -9.05 27.15 2.04
C ALA A 16 -8.50 28.59 1.95
N VAL A 17 -7.25 28.81 2.38
CA VAL A 17 -6.57 30.11 2.31
C VAL A 17 -6.14 30.44 0.88
N LEU A 18 -5.66 29.47 0.10
CA LEU A 18 -5.31 29.67 -1.32
C LEU A 18 -6.54 29.96 -2.18
N LEU A 19 -7.66 29.28 -1.93
CA LEU A 19 -8.95 29.58 -2.57
C LEU A 19 -9.47 30.98 -2.19
N ARG A 20 -9.28 31.41 -0.94
CA ARG A 20 -9.66 32.77 -0.48
C ARG A 20 -8.75 33.87 -1.03
N LYS A 21 -7.45 33.64 -1.19
CA LYS A 21 -6.52 34.66 -1.73
C LYS A 21 -6.64 34.85 -3.24
N GLY A 22 -6.95 33.78 -4.00
CA GLY A 22 -7.25 33.90 -5.42
C GLY A 22 -8.57 34.66 -5.70
N VAL A 23 -9.55 34.51 -4.82
CA VAL A 23 -10.88 35.19 -4.95
C VAL A 23 -10.84 36.62 -4.43
N GLY A 24 -9.97 36.98 -3.50
CA GLY A 24 -9.97 38.28 -2.81
C GLY A 24 -9.60 39.49 -3.68
N ASN A 25 -8.72 39.32 -4.66
CA ASN A 25 -8.32 40.43 -5.54
C ASN A 25 -9.26 40.66 -6.73
N HIS A 26 -10.11 39.69 -7.08
CA HIS A 26 -11.10 39.80 -8.14
C HIS A 26 -12.46 40.32 -7.66
N LEU A 27 -12.78 40.24 -6.36
CA LEU A 27 -14.06 40.79 -5.85
C LEU A 27 -14.17 42.32 -6.03
N ILE A 28 -13.05 43.05 -5.96
CA ILE A 28 -13.05 44.51 -6.13
C ILE A 28 -13.27 44.93 -7.60
N LEU A 29 -12.81 44.11 -8.53
CA LEU A 29 -13.06 44.29 -9.98
C LEU A 29 -14.46 43.83 -10.39
N ARG A 30 -15.03 42.81 -9.75
CA ARG A 30 -16.42 42.35 -10.05
C ARG A 30 -17.49 43.37 -9.68
N GLN A 31 -17.33 44.16 -8.62
CA GLN A 31 -18.33 45.18 -8.28
C GLN A 31 -18.44 46.33 -9.30
N ARG A 32 -17.41 46.56 -10.12
CA ARG A 32 -17.47 47.56 -11.21
C ARG A 32 -17.92 47.00 -12.56
N PHE A 33 -17.83 45.69 -12.80
CA PHE A 33 -18.23 45.05 -14.05
C PHE A 33 -19.64 44.43 -14.01
N CYS A 34 -20.16 44.08 -12.82
CA CYS A 34 -21.55 43.57 -12.69
C CYS A 34 -22.64 44.59 -12.91
N ALA A 35 -22.33 45.88 -12.97
CA ALA A 35 -23.36 46.94 -13.23
C ALA A 35 -23.64 47.15 -14.71
N GLN A 36 -22.96 46.53 -15.67
CA GLN A 36 -23.17 46.75 -17.10
C GLN A 36 -23.38 45.49 -17.97
N ASN A 37 -23.43 44.28 -17.40
CA ASN A 37 -23.75 43.07 -18.16
C ASN A 37 -24.82 42.23 -17.45
N THR A 38 -26.02 42.74 -17.36
CA THR A 38 -27.24 41.95 -17.18
C THR A 38 -27.54 41.25 -18.49
N GLY A 39 -27.16 39.98 -18.60
CA GLY A 39 -27.69 39.18 -19.68
C GLY A 39 -26.65 38.32 -20.40
N ARG A 40 -26.35 37.19 -19.82
CA ARG A 40 -26.13 35.84 -20.38
C ARG A 40 -25.36 35.00 -19.40
N GLY A 41 -25.94 34.82 -18.19
CA GLY A 41 -25.71 33.58 -17.44
C GLY A 41 -26.28 32.45 -18.31
N MET A 42 -25.53 31.39 -18.57
CA MET A 42 -26.11 30.21 -19.19
C MET A 42 -27.30 29.77 -18.33
N ASP A 43 -28.47 30.01 -18.88
CA ASP A 43 -29.77 29.87 -18.23
C ASP A 43 -29.96 28.40 -17.82
N LYS A 44 -30.25 28.17 -16.54
CA LYS A 44 -30.67 26.86 -16.04
C LYS A 44 -31.88 26.29 -16.79
N SER A 45 -32.64 27.14 -17.51
CA SER A 45 -33.78 26.77 -18.35
C SER A 45 -33.37 25.98 -19.61
N HIS A 46 -32.14 26.16 -20.14
CA HIS A 46 -31.64 25.38 -21.29
C HIS A 46 -31.22 23.96 -20.89
N ARG A 47 -30.95 23.68 -19.60
CA ARG A 47 -30.69 22.35 -19.09
C ARG A 47 -31.95 21.47 -18.96
N GLN A 48 -33.11 22.04 -18.88
CA GLN A 48 -34.37 21.28 -18.69
C GLN A 48 -35.00 20.76 -20.00
N GLN A 49 -34.50 21.15 -21.17
CA GLN A 49 -35.04 20.71 -22.47
C GLN A 49 -34.16 19.69 -23.23
N LYS A 50 -32.91 19.48 -22.82
CA LYS A 50 -32.04 18.34 -23.24
C LYS A 50 -31.67 17.56 -21.99
N GLY A 51 -31.86 16.25 -22.01
CA GLY A 51 -31.55 15.40 -20.87
C GLY A 51 -30.29 15.84 -20.11
N ILE A 52 -30.36 15.86 -18.77
CA ILE A 52 -29.38 16.48 -17.86
C ILE A 52 -27.97 16.05 -18.26
N SER A 53 -27.18 16.95 -18.88
CA SER A 53 -25.78 16.68 -19.21
C SER A 53 -24.93 16.67 -17.92
N MET A 54 -24.03 15.70 -17.78
CA MET A 54 -23.18 15.55 -16.63
C MET A 54 -21.79 16.15 -16.90
N ILE A 55 -21.34 17.06 -16.04
CA ILE A 55 -20.00 17.66 -16.11
C ILE A 55 -19.12 17.07 -15.01
N VAL A 56 -17.99 16.52 -15.40
CA VAL A 56 -17.01 15.91 -14.51
C VAL A 56 -15.67 16.63 -14.61
N LEU A 57 -15.10 17.00 -13.46
CA LEU A 57 -13.69 17.34 -13.34
C LEU A 57 -12.90 16.07 -13.24
N ALA A 58 -11.98 15.83 -14.16
CA ALA A 58 -11.12 14.66 -14.17
C ALA A 58 -9.68 15.02 -13.86
N ILE A 59 -8.99 14.15 -13.09
CA ILE A 59 -7.64 14.37 -12.61
C ILE A 59 -6.84 13.06 -12.77
N ASP A 60 -5.64 13.16 -13.36
CA ASP A 60 -4.66 12.06 -13.34
C ASP A 60 -3.25 12.60 -13.06
N SER A 61 -2.64 12.08 -12.04
CA SER A 61 -1.24 12.30 -11.63
C SER A 61 -0.53 11.00 -11.29
N SER A 62 -1.05 9.89 -11.80
CA SER A 62 -0.60 8.53 -11.49
C SER A 62 0.75 8.16 -12.13
N GLY A 63 1.17 8.87 -13.18
CA GLY A 63 2.43 8.66 -13.90
C GLY A 63 3.34 9.88 -13.86
N MET A 64 4.18 10.00 -14.89
CA MET A 64 5.04 11.19 -15.06
C MET A 64 4.25 12.42 -15.49
N THR A 65 3.11 12.22 -16.12
CA THR A 65 2.23 13.24 -16.65
C THR A 65 1.26 13.74 -15.57
N ALA A 66 1.15 15.05 -15.40
CA ALA A 66 0.03 15.69 -14.68
C ALA A 66 -1.00 16.14 -15.70
N THR A 67 -2.24 15.72 -15.52
CA THR A 67 -3.33 16.10 -16.44
C THR A 67 -4.63 16.33 -15.71
N ALA A 68 -5.39 17.35 -16.15
CA ALA A 68 -6.71 17.66 -15.66
C ALA A 68 -7.63 17.99 -16.84
N ALA A 69 -8.91 17.66 -16.76
CA ALA A 69 -9.89 17.93 -17.80
C ALA A 69 -11.27 18.23 -17.23
N LEU A 70 -12.05 18.99 -17.98
CA LEU A 70 -13.49 19.13 -17.80
C LEU A 70 -14.17 18.38 -18.95
N VAL A 71 -15.01 17.41 -18.59
CA VAL A 71 -15.71 16.54 -19.55
C VAL A 71 -17.21 16.64 -19.32
N GLU A 72 -17.97 16.88 -20.39
CA GLU A 72 -19.42 16.94 -20.39
C GLU A 72 -19.95 15.79 -21.25
N ASP A 73 -20.55 14.79 -20.63
CA ASP A 73 -20.99 13.53 -21.26
C ASP A 73 -19.88 12.89 -22.13
N ASP A 74 -19.95 13.03 -23.46
CA ASP A 74 -18.97 12.52 -24.44
C ASP A 74 -18.08 13.61 -25.03
N ARG A 75 -18.17 14.84 -24.52
CA ARG A 75 -17.42 16.00 -25.01
C ARG A 75 -16.34 16.42 -24.00
N THR A 76 -15.09 16.49 -24.42
CA THR A 76 -14.04 17.18 -23.67
C THR A 76 -14.21 18.69 -23.87
N ILE A 77 -14.51 19.42 -22.78
CA ILE A 77 -14.62 20.89 -22.81
C ILE A 77 -13.23 21.50 -22.86
N THR A 78 -12.35 21.05 -21.96
CA THR A 78 -10.95 21.47 -21.89
C THR A 78 -10.10 20.39 -21.25
N GLU A 79 -8.84 20.30 -21.66
CA GLU A 79 -7.85 19.40 -21.07
C GLU A 79 -6.48 20.06 -21.04
N TYR A 80 -5.84 20.04 -19.88
CA TYR A 80 -4.47 20.48 -19.70
C TYR A 80 -3.60 19.28 -19.35
N THR A 81 -2.46 19.16 -20.03
CA THR A 81 -1.51 18.06 -19.83
C THR A 81 -0.12 18.62 -19.78
N VAL A 82 0.63 18.26 -18.73
CA VAL A 82 2.03 18.65 -18.54
C VAL A 82 2.85 17.38 -18.30
N ASP A 83 3.77 17.09 -19.20
CA ASP A 83 4.80 16.05 -19.09
C ASP A 83 6.17 16.72 -19.00
N TYR A 84 6.49 17.31 -17.84
CA TYR A 84 7.71 18.07 -17.60
C TYR A 84 8.19 17.92 -16.16
N LYS A 85 9.46 18.27 -15.90
CA LYS A 85 10.17 18.12 -14.61
C LYS A 85 9.62 19.00 -13.46
N LYS A 86 8.31 19.26 -13.40
CA LYS A 86 7.66 19.94 -12.27
C LYS A 86 6.92 18.93 -11.40
N THR A 87 6.85 19.18 -10.11
CA THR A 87 6.10 18.32 -9.21
C THR A 87 4.60 18.49 -9.41
N HIS A 88 3.84 17.40 -9.38
CA HIS A 88 2.38 17.43 -9.54
C HIS A 88 1.68 18.35 -8.53
N SER A 89 2.24 18.47 -7.31
CA SER A 89 1.73 19.38 -6.27
C SER A 89 1.79 20.86 -6.66
N GLN A 90 2.73 21.23 -7.52
CA GLN A 90 2.88 22.61 -8.00
C GLN A 90 2.07 22.91 -9.24
N THR A 91 1.64 21.88 -9.99
CA THR A 91 1.01 22.06 -11.30
C THR A 91 -0.49 21.79 -11.30
N LEU A 92 -0.97 20.82 -10.52
CA LEU A 92 -2.32 20.29 -10.68
C LEU A 92 -3.42 21.30 -10.34
N LEU A 93 -3.34 21.98 -9.17
CA LEU A 93 -4.32 23.00 -8.80
C LEU A 93 -4.29 24.24 -9.71
N PRO A 94 -3.12 24.81 -10.07
CA PRO A 94 -3.05 25.86 -11.09
C PRO A 94 -3.68 25.47 -12.41
N MET A 95 -3.42 24.26 -12.93
CA MET A 95 -4.04 23.79 -14.18
C MET A 95 -5.56 23.75 -14.08
N ILE A 96 -6.12 23.31 -12.96
CA ILE A 96 -7.58 23.28 -12.75
C ILE A 96 -8.15 24.70 -12.70
N SER A 97 -7.46 25.62 -12.01
CA SER A 97 -7.85 27.03 -11.92
C SER A 97 -7.85 27.69 -13.31
N ASP A 98 -6.73 27.55 -14.04
CA ASP A 98 -6.54 28.14 -15.36
C ASP A 98 -7.57 27.61 -16.37
N MET A 99 -7.89 26.31 -16.33
CA MET A 99 -8.93 25.71 -17.17
C MET A 99 -10.31 26.33 -16.91
N ALA A 100 -10.70 26.46 -15.65
CA ALA A 100 -11.98 27.03 -15.26
C ALA A 100 -12.08 28.51 -15.64
N GLU A 101 -11.00 29.27 -15.44
CA GLU A 101 -10.92 30.69 -15.79
C GLU A 101 -10.98 30.91 -17.31
N MET A 102 -10.25 30.10 -18.09
CA MET A 102 -10.24 30.24 -19.57
C MET A 102 -11.60 30.07 -20.20
N ILE A 103 -12.47 29.27 -19.64
CA ILE A 103 -13.82 29.04 -20.16
C ILE A 103 -14.91 29.81 -19.37
N ASN A 104 -14.52 30.67 -18.43
CA ASN A 104 -15.39 31.38 -17.51
C ASN A 104 -16.41 30.48 -16.78
N MET A 105 -15.96 29.30 -16.38
CA MET A 105 -16.79 28.32 -15.68
C MET A 105 -16.53 28.35 -14.16
N ASP A 106 -17.61 28.38 -13.38
CA ASP A 106 -17.50 28.15 -11.96
C ASP A 106 -17.27 26.63 -11.70
N ILE A 107 -16.13 26.28 -11.10
CA ILE A 107 -15.78 24.89 -10.81
C ILE A 107 -16.81 24.21 -9.88
N SER A 108 -17.57 24.95 -9.11
CA SER A 108 -18.65 24.41 -8.28
C SER A 108 -19.81 23.82 -9.10
N SER A 109 -19.88 24.14 -10.40
CA SER A 109 -20.92 23.65 -11.31
C SER A 109 -20.70 22.24 -11.82
N VAL A 110 -19.52 21.59 -11.53
CA VAL A 110 -19.30 20.18 -11.85
C VAL A 110 -20.22 19.29 -11.02
N ASP A 111 -20.58 18.13 -11.54
CA ASP A 111 -21.47 17.17 -10.87
C ASP A 111 -20.68 16.15 -10.03
N ALA A 112 -19.46 15.81 -10.46
CA ALA A 112 -18.57 14.88 -9.76
C ALA A 112 -17.09 15.14 -10.12
N ILE A 113 -16.19 14.52 -9.37
CA ILE A 113 -14.74 14.57 -9.63
C ILE A 113 -14.25 13.15 -9.89
N ALA A 114 -13.74 12.88 -11.09
CA ALA A 114 -13.09 11.62 -11.43
C ALA A 114 -11.59 11.72 -11.16
N VAL A 115 -11.03 10.71 -10.51
CA VAL A 115 -9.60 10.68 -10.20
C VAL A 115 -9.01 9.33 -10.58
N ALA A 116 -7.85 9.35 -11.25
CA ALA A 116 -7.06 8.14 -11.47
C ALA A 116 -6.56 7.62 -10.10
N GLY A 117 -7.22 6.57 -9.61
CA GLY A 117 -7.05 6.06 -8.25
C GLY A 117 -5.91 5.05 -8.09
N GLY A 118 -5.22 4.71 -9.17
CA GLY A 118 -4.14 3.73 -9.19
C GLY A 118 -4.39 2.55 -10.12
N PRO A 119 -3.36 1.74 -10.38
CA PRO A 119 -1.99 1.83 -9.85
C PRO A 119 -1.17 2.97 -10.47
N GLY A 120 -0.01 3.27 -9.87
CA GLY A 120 0.89 4.31 -10.39
C GLY A 120 1.96 4.74 -9.40
N SER A 121 2.54 5.91 -9.65
CA SER A 121 3.48 6.57 -8.77
C SER A 121 2.86 6.82 -7.39
N PHE A 122 3.48 6.32 -6.34
CA PHE A 122 3.00 6.46 -4.96
C PHE A 122 2.77 7.93 -4.55
N THR A 123 3.75 8.80 -4.87
CA THR A 123 3.64 10.24 -4.61
C THR A 123 2.57 10.89 -5.49
N GLY A 124 2.55 10.54 -6.77
CA GLY A 124 1.56 11.08 -7.72
C GLY A 124 0.13 10.74 -7.31
N LEU A 125 -0.16 9.48 -7.01
CA LEU A 125 -1.48 9.04 -6.55
C LEU A 125 -1.94 9.76 -5.28
N ARG A 126 -1.04 10.00 -4.32
CA ARG A 126 -1.36 10.77 -3.11
C ARG A 126 -1.72 12.22 -3.41
N ILE A 127 -0.96 12.87 -4.31
CA ILE A 127 -1.23 14.25 -4.71
C ILE A 127 -2.60 14.34 -5.41
N GLY A 128 -2.86 13.48 -6.40
CA GLY A 128 -4.15 13.45 -7.10
C GLY A 128 -5.33 13.17 -6.18
N SER A 129 -5.22 12.14 -5.34
CA SER A 129 -6.25 11.81 -4.36
C SER A 129 -6.48 12.93 -3.34
N ALA A 130 -5.43 13.55 -2.81
CA ALA A 130 -5.56 14.67 -1.87
C ALA A 130 -6.24 15.88 -2.52
N THR A 131 -5.85 16.21 -3.76
CA THR A 131 -6.48 17.29 -4.54
C THR A 131 -7.96 16.99 -4.80
N ALA A 132 -8.29 15.78 -5.27
CA ALA A 132 -9.67 15.37 -5.52
C ALA A 132 -10.52 15.39 -4.24
N LYS A 133 -9.98 14.87 -3.12
CA LYS A 133 -10.65 14.89 -1.80
C LYS A 133 -10.89 16.32 -1.31
N GLY A 134 -9.88 17.18 -1.39
CA GLY A 134 -9.98 18.58 -0.98
C GLY A 134 -11.07 19.30 -1.76
N LEU A 135 -11.08 19.16 -3.09
CA LEU A 135 -12.11 19.74 -3.95
C LEU A 135 -13.49 19.12 -3.71
N GLY A 136 -13.58 17.79 -3.57
CA GLY A 136 -14.82 17.08 -3.30
C GLY A 136 -15.48 17.52 -1.99
N LEU A 137 -14.69 17.69 -0.93
CA LEU A 137 -15.16 18.21 0.37
C LEU A 137 -15.59 19.68 0.26
N ALA A 138 -14.77 20.54 -0.37
CA ALA A 138 -15.04 21.95 -0.48
C ALA A 138 -16.29 22.27 -1.35
N LEU A 139 -16.54 21.46 -2.38
CA LEU A 139 -17.62 21.64 -3.33
C LEU A 139 -18.85 20.77 -3.03
N GLY A 140 -18.78 19.86 -2.05
CA GLY A 140 -19.84 18.91 -1.74
C GLY A 140 -20.12 17.92 -2.88
N LYS A 141 -19.06 17.48 -3.62
CA LYS A 141 -19.19 16.62 -4.80
C LYS A 141 -18.67 15.22 -4.55
N PRO A 142 -19.33 14.19 -5.11
CA PRO A 142 -18.83 12.80 -5.03
C PRO A 142 -17.58 12.62 -5.88
N LEU A 143 -16.77 11.64 -5.49
CA LEU A 143 -15.60 11.21 -6.22
C LEU A 143 -15.88 9.93 -6.99
N ILE A 144 -15.21 9.80 -8.14
CA ILE A 144 -15.27 8.60 -8.97
C ILE A 144 -13.85 8.06 -9.07
N HIS A 145 -13.63 6.89 -8.44
CA HIS A 145 -12.37 6.17 -8.55
C HIS A 145 -12.26 5.52 -9.93
N VAL A 146 -11.27 5.91 -10.73
CA VAL A 146 -11.00 5.34 -12.04
C VAL A 146 -9.67 4.60 -11.99
N PRO A 147 -9.64 3.27 -12.25
CA PRO A 147 -8.38 2.53 -12.34
C PRO A 147 -7.50 3.08 -13.46
N THR A 148 -6.22 3.36 -13.16
CA THR A 148 -5.32 4.05 -14.10
C THR A 148 -5.11 3.27 -15.40
N VAL A 149 -4.88 1.96 -15.31
CA VAL A 149 -4.67 1.14 -16.51
C VAL A 149 -5.93 0.92 -17.32
N ASP A 150 -7.12 0.95 -16.67
CA ASP A 150 -8.40 0.93 -17.37
C ASP A 150 -8.57 2.20 -18.21
N ALA A 151 -8.24 3.37 -17.65
CA ALA A 151 -8.30 4.64 -18.36
C ALA A 151 -7.33 4.66 -19.56
N LEU A 152 -6.08 4.22 -19.38
CA LEU A 152 -5.14 4.09 -20.49
C LEU A 152 -5.71 3.22 -21.63
N ALA A 153 -6.23 2.04 -21.28
CA ALA A 153 -6.82 1.13 -22.28
C ALA A 153 -8.06 1.71 -22.93
N TYR A 154 -8.91 2.40 -22.16
CA TYR A 154 -10.16 3.00 -22.66
C TYR A 154 -9.90 4.07 -23.71
N GLY A 155 -8.75 4.77 -23.63
CA GLY A 155 -8.31 5.72 -24.65
C GLY A 155 -8.05 5.14 -26.05
N MET A 156 -8.01 3.80 -26.17
CA MET A 156 -7.82 3.08 -27.44
C MET A 156 -9.16 2.66 -28.07
N TYR A 157 -10.18 3.50 -27.96
CA TYR A 157 -11.53 3.23 -28.46
C TYR A 157 -11.54 2.64 -29.88
N GLY A 158 -12.28 1.54 -30.05
CA GLY A 158 -12.42 0.84 -31.33
C GLY A 158 -11.31 -0.14 -31.66
N CYS A 159 -10.23 -0.21 -30.88
CA CYS A 159 -9.17 -1.20 -31.07
C CYS A 159 -9.66 -2.61 -30.68
N THR A 160 -9.79 -3.48 -31.69
CA THR A 160 -10.22 -4.89 -31.50
C THR A 160 -9.08 -5.83 -31.16
N ASP A 161 -7.83 -5.41 -31.31
CA ASP A 161 -6.66 -6.15 -30.85
C ASP A 161 -6.60 -6.16 -29.31
N ILE A 162 -5.69 -6.91 -28.74
CA ILE A 162 -5.41 -6.82 -27.31
C ILE A 162 -4.76 -5.46 -27.02
N ILE A 163 -5.35 -4.71 -26.11
CA ILE A 163 -4.81 -3.47 -25.57
C ILE A 163 -4.13 -3.81 -24.25
N CYS A 164 -2.84 -3.56 -24.15
CA CYS A 164 -2.03 -3.86 -22.99
C CYS A 164 -1.29 -2.62 -22.47
N PRO A 165 -1.92 -1.83 -21.60
CA PRO A 165 -1.23 -0.75 -20.91
C PRO A 165 -0.11 -1.32 -20.05
N ILE A 166 1.06 -0.69 -20.06
CA ILE A 166 2.18 -1.02 -19.19
C ILE A 166 2.73 0.26 -18.53
N MET A 167 2.69 0.31 -17.21
CA MET A 167 3.33 1.35 -16.42
C MET A 167 4.51 0.76 -15.63
N ASP A 168 5.63 1.48 -15.58
CA ASP A 168 6.82 0.98 -14.87
C ASP A 168 6.59 0.86 -13.36
N ALA A 169 6.55 -0.38 -12.86
CA ALA A 169 6.46 -0.68 -11.44
C ALA A 169 7.83 -0.95 -10.79
N ARG A 170 8.95 -0.67 -11.52
CA ARG A 170 10.34 -0.96 -11.15
C ARG A 170 10.64 -2.46 -11.02
N ARG A 171 11.94 -2.80 -10.99
CA ARG A 171 12.43 -4.18 -10.76
C ARG A 171 11.87 -5.20 -11.76
N ASN A 172 11.86 -4.87 -13.03
CA ASN A 172 11.32 -5.70 -14.12
C ASN A 172 9.85 -6.11 -13.91
N GLN A 173 9.06 -5.26 -13.23
CA GLN A 173 7.63 -5.42 -13.07
C GLN A 173 6.89 -4.25 -13.70
N VAL A 174 5.67 -4.52 -14.11
CA VAL A 174 4.75 -3.54 -14.69
C VAL A 174 3.42 -3.56 -13.95
N TYR A 175 2.80 -2.41 -13.81
CA TYR A 175 1.36 -2.33 -13.61
C TYR A 175 0.71 -2.44 -14.98
N THR A 176 -0.21 -3.38 -15.12
CA THR A 176 -0.81 -3.74 -16.41
C THR A 176 -2.20 -4.34 -16.23
N GLY A 177 -2.91 -4.46 -17.30
CA GLY A 177 -4.14 -5.21 -17.46
C GLY A 177 -4.27 -5.63 -18.94
N VAL A 178 -5.26 -6.42 -19.28
CA VAL A 178 -5.48 -6.88 -20.66
C VAL A 178 -6.90 -6.56 -21.06
N TYR A 179 -7.04 -5.79 -22.13
CA TYR A 179 -8.32 -5.24 -22.59
C TYR A 179 -8.50 -5.42 -24.10
N THR A 180 -9.70 -5.16 -24.57
CA THR A 180 -10.02 -5.09 -26.00
C THR A 180 -11.34 -4.34 -26.16
N PHE A 181 -11.66 -3.89 -27.36
CA PHE A 181 -13.00 -3.51 -27.71
C PHE A 181 -13.65 -4.60 -28.59
N SER A 182 -14.93 -4.84 -28.39
CA SER A 182 -15.74 -5.68 -29.26
C SER A 182 -16.85 -4.83 -29.86
N VAL A 183 -17.18 -5.12 -31.12
CA VAL A 183 -18.37 -4.52 -31.72
C VAL A 183 -19.59 -4.95 -30.92
N LYS A 184 -20.47 -4.02 -30.65
CA LYS A 184 -21.75 -4.31 -29.99
C LYS A 184 -22.67 -4.96 -31.00
N ASP A 185 -23.11 -6.18 -30.72
CA ASP A 185 -24.18 -6.81 -31.49
C ASP A 185 -25.47 -6.05 -31.26
N SER A 186 -25.73 -5.03 -32.06
CA SER A 186 -26.99 -4.30 -32.02
C SER A 186 -27.88 -4.78 -33.14
N GLU A 187 -29.02 -5.35 -32.79
CA GLU A 187 -30.13 -5.44 -33.72
C GLU A 187 -30.48 -4.03 -34.20
N LYS A 188 -30.14 -3.76 -35.48
CA LYS A 188 -30.63 -2.68 -36.31
C LYS A 188 -30.80 -1.29 -35.68
N LYS A 189 -29.68 -0.56 -35.49
CA LYS A 189 -29.72 0.90 -35.63
C LYS A 189 -29.75 1.22 -37.13
N ALA A 190 -30.60 2.19 -37.52
CA ALA A 190 -30.63 2.69 -38.88
C ALA A 190 -29.28 3.39 -39.20
N GLY A 191 -28.45 2.73 -40.02
CA GLY A 191 -27.13 3.24 -40.42
C GLY A 191 -26.02 2.23 -40.16
N ASN A 192 -24.85 2.50 -40.76
CA ASN A 192 -23.65 1.67 -40.62
C ASN A 192 -22.78 2.05 -39.41
N GLU A 193 -23.33 2.73 -38.39
CA GLU A 193 -22.57 3.15 -37.19
C GLU A 193 -22.27 1.95 -36.32
N GLN A 194 -20.99 1.68 -36.10
CA GLN A 194 -20.53 0.63 -35.20
C GLN A 194 -20.29 1.21 -33.80
N GLU A 195 -20.94 0.63 -32.80
CA GLU A 195 -20.71 0.91 -31.40
C GLU A 195 -19.77 -0.14 -30.83
N TYR A 196 -18.74 0.31 -30.06
CA TYR A 196 -17.76 -0.57 -29.45
C TYR A 196 -17.99 -0.67 -27.95
N VAL A 197 -17.85 -1.88 -27.42
CA VAL A 197 -17.93 -2.18 -25.98
C VAL A 197 -16.55 -2.49 -25.43
N PHE A 198 -16.16 -1.74 -24.42
CA PHE A 198 -14.92 -1.99 -23.68
C PHE A 198 -15.01 -3.30 -22.89
N ARG A 199 -14.04 -4.19 -23.07
CA ARG A 199 -13.94 -5.51 -22.46
C ARG A 199 -12.64 -5.65 -21.67
N THR A 200 -12.74 -6.00 -20.40
CA THR A 200 -11.61 -6.36 -19.56
C THR A 200 -11.38 -7.87 -19.64
N LEU A 201 -10.29 -8.30 -20.29
CA LEU A 201 -9.89 -9.70 -20.36
C LEU A 201 -9.12 -10.12 -19.12
N LYS A 202 -8.34 -9.20 -18.53
CA LYS A 202 -7.66 -9.35 -17.25
C LYS A 202 -7.64 -8.00 -16.54
N MET A 203 -8.12 -7.99 -15.30
CA MET A 203 -8.09 -6.80 -14.45
C MET A 203 -6.66 -6.35 -14.16
N GLN A 204 -6.52 -5.09 -13.75
CA GLN A 204 -5.24 -4.51 -13.39
C GLN A 204 -4.49 -5.33 -12.34
N MET A 205 -3.18 -5.42 -12.53
CA MET A 205 -2.27 -6.20 -11.67
C MET A 205 -0.86 -5.64 -11.72
N ALA A 206 -0.05 -5.96 -10.71
CA ALA A 206 1.40 -5.86 -10.78
C ALA A 206 1.96 -7.24 -11.18
N ALA A 207 2.78 -7.29 -12.23
CA ALA A 207 3.33 -8.55 -12.73
C ALA A 207 4.76 -8.38 -13.26
N PRO A 208 5.62 -9.42 -13.16
CA PRO A 208 6.86 -9.47 -13.92
C PRO A 208 6.58 -9.38 -15.43
N VAL A 209 7.44 -8.67 -16.16
CA VAL A 209 7.31 -8.53 -17.64
C VAL A 209 7.33 -9.89 -18.33
N SER A 210 8.14 -10.83 -17.85
CA SER A 210 8.21 -12.21 -18.37
C SER A 210 6.86 -12.96 -18.27
N ASP A 211 6.16 -12.77 -17.16
CA ASP A 211 4.84 -13.41 -16.96
C ASP A 211 3.77 -12.76 -17.84
N LEU A 212 3.86 -11.45 -18.05
CA LEU A 212 2.99 -10.74 -18.99
C LEU A 212 3.20 -11.26 -20.41
N ILE A 213 4.45 -11.35 -20.87
CA ILE A 213 4.80 -11.88 -22.21
C ILE A 213 4.25 -13.28 -22.40
N ARG A 214 4.46 -14.19 -21.43
CA ARG A 214 3.93 -15.56 -21.49
C ARG A 214 2.40 -15.57 -21.62
N ARG A 215 1.71 -14.73 -20.88
CA ARG A 215 0.25 -14.60 -20.91
C ARG A 215 -0.23 -14.06 -22.26
N LEU A 216 0.42 -13.04 -22.82
CA LEU A 216 0.06 -12.46 -24.12
C LEU A 216 0.25 -13.45 -25.25
N ASN A 217 1.35 -14.21 -25.23
CA ASN A 217 1.57 -15.28 -26.20
C ASN A 217 0.46 -16.36 -26.15
N ASN A 218 -0.07 -16.66 -24.95
CA ASN A 218 -1.17 -17.62 -24.81
C ASN A 218 -2.51 -17.10 -25.35
N TYR A 219 -2.73 -15.78 -25.41
CA TYR A 219 -3.91 -15.23 -26.07
C TYR A 219 -3.88 -15.42 -27.60
N GLY A 220 -2.71 -15.54 -28.22
CA GLY A 220 -2.53 -15.79 -29.66
C GLY A 220 -3.09 -14.68 -30.56
N ARG A 221 -3.25 -13.45 -30.06
CA ARG A 221 -3.85 -12.30 -30.75
C ARG A 221 -2.85 -11.16 -30.84
N PRO A 222 -2.96 -10.27 -31.86
CA PRO A 222 -2.15 -9.05 -31.93
C PRO A 222 -2.32 -8.18 -30.68
N VAL A 223 -1.26 -7.47 -30.28
CA VAL A 223 -1.20 -6.66 -29.06
C VAL A 223 -0.73 -5.24 -29.37
N VAL A 224 -1.44 -4.26 -28.80
CA VAL A 224 -1.01 -2.86 -28.79
C VAL A 224 -0.58 -2.48 -27.39
N PHE A 225 0.65 -2.00 -27.23
CA PHE A 225 1.19 -1.51 -25.96
C PHE A 225 1.15 0.00 -25.88
N LEU A 226 0.86 0.50 -24.68
CA LEU A 226 0.88 1.94 -24.35
C LEU A 226 1.27 2.13 -22.88
N GLY A 227 1.58 3.37 -22.49
CA GLY A 227 2.00 3.71 -21.14
C GLY A 227 3.50 3.98 -21.01
N ASP A 228 3.90 4.51 -19.86
CA ASP A 228 5.28 4.95 -19.58
C ASP A 228 6.27 3.79 -19.39
N GLY A 229 5.79 2.57 -19.21
CA GLY A 229 6.62 1.36 -19.20
C GLY A 229 7.10 0.94 -20.60
N VAL A 230 6.48 1.42 -21.70
CA VAL A 230 6.88 1.02 -23.07
C VAL A 230 8.35 1.32 -23.37
N PRO A 231 8.88 2.52 -23.15
CA PRO A 231 10.30 2.78 -23.40
C PRO A 231 11.25 1.91 -22.58
N VAL A 232 10.85 1.55 -21.36
CA VAL A 232 11.68 0.78 -20.42
C VAL A 232 11.77 -0.69 -20.81
N TYR A 233 10.67 -1.27 -21.30
CA TYR A 233 10.55 -2.71 -21.52
C TYR A 233 10.46 -3.11 -23.00
N ARG A 234 10.65 -2.17 -23.92
CA ARG A 234 10.53 -2.38 -25.38
C ARG A 234 11.35 -3.56 -25.88
N GLU A 235 12.60 -3.66 -25.44
CA GLU A 235 13.52 -4.73 -25.87
C GLU A 235 13.05 -6.10 -25.36
N MET A 236 12.73 -6.21 -24.08
CA MET A 236 12.22 -7.46 -23.50
C MET A 236 10.91 -7.93 -24.16
N LEU A 237 10.04 -6.98 -24.52
CA LEU A 237 8.81 -7.29 -25.25
C LEU A 237 9.12 -7.81 -26.65
N ALA A 238 10.05 -7.16 -27.37
CA ALA A 238 10.45 -7.55 -28.72
C ALA A 238 11.09 -8.96 -28.77
N GLU A 239 11.91 -9.29 -27.79
CA GLU A 239 12.57 -10.59 -27.68
C GLU A 239 11.63 -11.73 -27.28
N GLY A 240 10.64 -11.44 -26.42
CA GLY A 240 9.83 -12.49 -25.81
C GLY A 240 8.48 -12.74 -26.47
N LEU A 241 7.94 -11.78 -27.23
CA LEU A 241 6.63 -11.92 -27.87
C LEU A 241 6.71 -12.78 -29.14
N LYS A 242 5.74 -13.69 -29.26
CA LYS A 242 5.54 -14.57 -30.44
C LYS A 242 4.33 -14.15 -31.27
N VAL A 243 3.51 -13.23 -30.76
CA VAL A 243 2.34 -12.69 -31.45
C VAL A 243 2.71 -11.36 -32.12
N PRO A 244 1.99 -10.91 -33.16
CA PRO A 244 2.15 -9.57 -33.69
C PRO A 244 1.91 -8.51 -32.63
N TYR A 245 2.72 -7.47 -32.63
CA TYR A 245 2.57 -6.38 -31.64
C TYR A 245 2.91 -5.01 -32.26
N SER A 246 2.39 -3.98 -31.65
CA SER A 246 2.68 -2.59 -31.97
C SER A 246 2.73 -1.74 -30.71
N PHE A 247 3.25 -0.52 -30.85
CA PHE A 247 3.28 0.46 -29.78
C PHE A 247 2.43 1.66 -30.18
N ALA A 248 1.59 2.12 -29.27
CA ALA A 248 0.79 3.33 -29.48
C ALA A 248 1.71 4.55 -29.75
N PRO A 249 1.33 5.44 -30.65
CA PRO A 249 2.09 6.66 -30.92
C PRO A 249 2.12 7.58 -29.69
N SER A 250 3.06 8.53 -29.67
CA SER A 250 3.35 9.38 -28.50
C SER A 250 2.14 10.15 -27.98
N TYR A 251 1.21 10.55 -28.84
CA TYR A 251 0.00 11.29 -28.47
C TYR A 251 -1.09 10.40 -27.82
N MET A 252 -0.96 9.07 -27.88
CA MET A 252 -1.92 8.11 -27.30
C MET A 252 -1.29 7.29 -26.15
N ASN A 253 -0.01 7.41 -25.91
CA ASN A 253 0.71 6.51 -25.02
C ASN A 253 0.94 7.11 -23.61
N ARG A 254 0.18 8.14 -23.23
CA ARG A 254 0.25 8.78 -21.92
C ARG A 254 -1.13 8.88 -21.27
N GLN A 255 -1.14 9.10 -19.97
CA GLN A 255 -2.34 9.40 -19.21
C GLN A 255 -3.01 10.66 -19.76
N ARG A 256 -4.34 10.63 -19.83
CA ARG A 256 -5.19 11.74 -20.28
C ARG A 256 -6.40 11.88 -19.38
N ALA A 257 -6.55 13.04 -18.77
CA ALA A 257 -7.67 13.32 -17.88
C ALA A 257 -9.02 13.28 -18.60
N ALA A 258 -9.05 13.64 -19.87
CA ALA A 258 -10.28 13.52 -20.68
C ALA A 258 -10.79 12.07 -20.73
N VAL A 259 -9.90 11.10 -20.84
CA VAL A 259 -10.25 9.66 -20.82
C VAL A 259 -10.71 9.22 -19.44
N VAL A 260 -10.04 9.69 -18.37
CA VAL A 260 -10.46 9.46 -16.98
C VAL A 260 -11.86 10.01 -16.76
N GLY A 261 -12.17 11.20 -17.28
CA GLY A 261 -13.51 11.81 -17.19
C GLY A 261 -14.57 11.02 -17.93
N ALA A 262 -14.31 10.62 -19.18
CA ALA A 262 -15.25 9.85 -20.00
C ALA A 262 -15.56 8.47 -19.36
N LEU A 263 -14.52 7.75 -18.89
CA LEU A 263 -14.70 6.50 -18.17
C LEU A 263 -15.38 6.71 -16.80
N GLY A 264 -15.05 7.81 -16.12
CA GLY A 264 -15.65 8.22 -14.86
C GLY A 264 -17.17 8.46 -15.00
N ILE A 265 -17.61 9.18 -16.02
CA ILE A 265 -19.04 9.39 -16.30
C ILE A 265 -19.76 8.05 -16.48
N ARG A 266 -19.14 7.11 -17.20
CA ARG A 266 -19.67 5.77 -17.35
C ARG A 266 -19.80 5.05 -16.00
N TYR A 267 -18.78 5.15 -15.14
CA TYR A 267 -18.82 4.54 -13.81
C TYR A 267 -19.87 5.21 -12.92
N TYR A 268 -19.99 6.52 -12.98
CA TYR A 268 -21.03 7.23 -12.24
C TYR A 268 -22.45 6.78 -12.64
N LYS A 269 -22.71 6.64 -13.95
CA LYS A 269 -23.98 6.12 -14.47
C LYS A 269 -24.27 4.67 -14.04
N MET A 270 -23.24 3.91 -13.64
CA MET A 270 -23.34 2.56 -13.06
C MET A 270 -23.47 2.59 -11.52
N GLY A 271 -23.57 3.76 -10.88
CA GLY A 271 -23.61 3.90 -9.42
C GLY A 271 -22.24 3.69 -8.72
N ARG A 272 -21.13 3.72 -9.47
CA ARG A 272 -19.78 3.54 -8.94
C ARG A 272 -19.15 4.89 -8.63
N TYR A 273 -19.48 5.44 -7.50
CA TYR A 273 -18.90 6.67 -6.95
C TYR A 273 -18.90 6.56 -5.41
N GLU A 274 -18.10 7.40 -4.78
CA GLU A 274 -17.88 7.38 -3.34
C GLU A 274 -17.84 8.83 -2.80
N THR A 275 -17.91 8.96 -1.47
CA THR A 275 -17.73 10.27 -0.85
C THR A 275 -16.26 10.66 -0.85
N ALA A 276 -15.97 11.96 -0.79
CA ALA A 276 -14.59 12.43 -0.68
C ALA A 276 -13.89 11.89 0.57
N ALA A 277 -14.60 11.60 1.66
CA ALA A 277 -14.04 11.02 2.87
C ALA A 277 -13.59 9.56 2.67
N GLU A 278 -14.37 8.77 1.96
CA GLU A 278 -14.13 7.34 1.74
C GLU A 278 -13.01 7.07 0.73
N HIS A 279 -12.80 7.98 -0.22
CA HIS A 279 -11.82 7.79 -1.30
C HIS A 279 -10.43 7.47 -0.77
N LYS A 280 -9.82 6.42 -1.33
CA LYS A 280 -8.42 6.00 -1.07
C LYS A 280 -7.76 5.59 -2.37
N PRO A 281 -6.48 5.96 -2.61
CA PRO A 281 -5.74 5.44 -3.73
C PRO A 281 -5.50 3.94 -3.58
N GLU A 282 -5.52 3.22 -4.71
CA GLU A 282 -5.27 1.78 -4.77
C GLU A 282 -3.78 1.51 -5.01
N TYR A 283 -3.13 0.87 -4.05
CA TYR A 283 -1.73 0.47 -4.15
C TYR A 283 -1.63 -1.03 -4.42
N LEU A 284 -1.34 -1.41 -5.66
CA LEU A 284 -1.09 -2.82 -6.02
C LEU A 284 0.26 -3.35 -5.51
N ARG A 285 1.10 -2.49 -4.98
CA ARG A 285 2.37 -2.84 -4.33
C ARG A 285 2.56 -2.00 -3.08
N VAL A 286 3.13 -2.61 -2.06
CA VAL A 286 3.59 -1.93 -0.85
C VAL A 286 4.69 -0.92 -1.23
N SER A 287 4.68 0.27 -0.65
CA SER A 287 5.69 1.30 -0.93
C SER A 287 7.11 0.81 -0.63
N GLN A 288 8.10 1.41 -1.28
CA GLN A 288 9.50 1.08 -1.02
C GLN A 288 9.87 1.35 0.45
N ALA A 289 9.39 2.47 1.01
CA ALA A 289 9.64 2.85 2.40
C ALA A 289 9.03 1.83 3.38
N GLU A 290 7.82 1.35 3.14
CA GLU A 290 7.19 0.32 3.98
C GLU A 290 7.92 -1.02 3.89
N ARG A 291 8.40 -1.40 2.70
CA ARG A 291 9.23 -2.60 2.53
C ARG A 291 10.58 -2.49 3.22
N GLU A 292 11.28 -1.38 3.04
CA GLU A 292 12.55 -1.12 3.71
C GLU A 292 12.38 -1.07 5.23
N ARG A 293 11.27 -0.51 5.70
CA ARG A 293 10.91 -0.54 7.11
C ARG A 293 10.69 -1.97 7.60
N ALA A 294 9.89 -2.77 6.90
CA ALA A 294 9.65 -4.16 7.23
C ALA A 294 10.93 -5.01 7.19
N GLU A 295 11.82 -4.74 6.22
CA GLU A 295 13.15 -5.40 6.15
C GLU A 295 14.06 -4.97 7.31
N ARG A 296 14.08 -3.69 7.67
CA ARG A 296 14.83 -3.21 8.85
C ARG A 296 14.29 -3.81 10.14
N GLU A 297 12.98 -3.84 10.31
CA GLU A 297 12.31 -4.46 11.44
C GLU A 297 12.61 -5.96 11.51
N LYS A 298 12.62 -6.66 10.38
CA LYS A 298 12.97 -8.08 10.30
C LYS A 298 14.44 -8.33 10.63
N ASN A 299 15.34 -7.45 10.22
CA ASN A 299 16.79 -7.59 10.39
C ASN A 299 17.31 -6.92 11.68
N ALA A 300 16.47 -6.18 12.41
CA ALA A 300 16.85 -5.63 13.71
C ALA A 300 17.23 -6.77 14.66
N ALA A 301 18.34 -6.59 15.39
CA ALA A 301 18.70 -7.52 16.46
C ALA A 301 17.65 -7.43 17.58
N PRO A 302 17.28 -8.54 18.21
CA PRO A 302 16.42 -8.49 19.38
C PRO A 302 17.18 -7.81 20.54
N GLU A 303 16.50 -6.87 21.20
CA GLU A 303 16.98 -6.23 22.43
C GLU A 303 16.44 -7.00 23.63
N VAL A 304 17.35 -7.43 24.53
CA VAL A 304 16.95 -8.18 25.73
C VAL A 304 17.12 -7.29 26.96
N ARG A 305 16.07 -7.22 27.78
CA ARG A 305 16.07 -6.49 29.05
C ARG A 305 15.48 -7.34 30.19
N LYS A 306 15.70 -6.91 31.41
CA LYS A 306 15.00 -7.50 32.55
C LYS A 306 13.51 -7.22 32.45
N MET A 307 12.71 -8.21 32.79
CA MET A 307 11.27 -8.14 32.81
C MET A 307 10.79 -7.20 33.94
N THR A 308 9.73 -6.45 33.70
CA THR A 308 9.02 -5.64 34.70
C THR A 308 7.68 -6.28 35.05
N MET A 309 7.02 -5.80 36.07
CA MET A 309 5.69 -6.27 36.46
C MET A 309 4.65 -6.09 35.33
N GLU A 310 4.77 -5.02 34.56
CA GLU A 310 3.86 -4.68 33.46
C GLU A 310 3.95 -5.66 32.29
N ASP A 311 5.06 -6.37 32.15
CA ASP A 311 5.27 -7.33 31.08
C ASP A 311 4.54 -8.65 31.30
N ALA A 312 4.06 -8.93 32.52
CA ALA A 312 3.50 -10.23 32.88
C ALA A 312 2.28 -10.62 32.05
N ALA A 313 1.42 -9.66 31.72
CA ALA A 313 0.25 -9.88 30.86
C ALA A 313 0.66 -10.29 29.43
N ALA A 314 1.68 -9.62 28.86
CA ALA A 314 2.19 -9.95 27.52
C ALA A 314 2.87 -11.33 27.47
N VAL A 315 3.60 -11.70 28.54
CA VAL A 315 4.21 -13.01 28.66
C VAL A 315 3.13 -14.10 28.80
N ALA A 316 2.09 -13.90 29.60
CA ALA A 316 0.99 -14.85 29.73
C ALA A 316 0.20 -15.03 28.43
N GLU A 317 0.00 -13.97 27.65
CA GLU A 317 -0.61 -14.09 26.33
C GLU A 317 0.27 -14.93 25.38
N MET A 318 1.59 -14.76 25.41
CA MET A 318 2.52 -15.58 24.64
C MET A 318 2.51 -17.05 25.10
N GLU A 319 2.43 -17.31 26.43
CA GLU A 319 2.29 -18.66 26.98
C GLU A 319 1.09 -19.39 26.36
N HIS A 320 -0.09 -18.74 26.34
CA HIS A 320 -1.30 -19.30 25.74
C HIS A 320 -1.18 -19.60 24.24
N GLN A 321 -0.35 -18.84 23.53
CA GLN A 321 -0.13 -19.07 22.09
C GLN A 321 0.90 -20.17 21.78
N LEU A 322 1.83 -20.44 22.73
CA LEU A 322 2.98 -21.31 22.52
C LEU A 322 2.87 -22.66 23.21
N PHE A 323 2.20 -22.74 24.35
CA PHE A 323 2.21 -23.92 25.20
C PHE A 323 0.81 -24.43 25.54
N SER A 324 0.66 -25.75 25.59
CA SER A 324 -0.60 -26.39 26.02
C SER A 324 -0.84 -26.28 27.53
N ASP A 325 0.24 -26.19 28.30
CA ASP A 325 0.31 -26.01 29.75
C ASP A 325 0.71 -24.56 30.12
N ALA A 326 0.06 -23.60 29.46
CA ALA A 326 0.37 -22.18 29.55
C ALA A 326 0.32 -21.64 30.98
N TRP A 327 1.32 -20.87 31.36
CA TRP A 327 1.31 -20.15 32.64
C TRP A 327 0.37 -18.95 32.59
N SER A 328 -0.44 -18.82 33.64
CA SER A 328 -1.28 -17.63 33.82
C SER A 328 -0.47 -16.40 34.18
N GLU A 329 -1.02 -15.22 33.98
CA GLU A 329 -0.40 -13.96 34.43
C GLU A 329 -0.02 -14.00 35.92
N LYS A 330 -0.90 -14.59 36.76
CA LYS A 330 -0.63 -14.79 38.18
C LYS A 330 0.60 -15.68 38.44
N SER A 331 0.77 -16.73 37.64
CA SER A 331 1.94 -17.64 37.73
C SER A 331 3.22 -16.93 37.31
N VAL A 332 3.17 -16.15 36.22
CA VAL A 332 4.30 -15.34 35.74
C VAL A 332 4.71 -14.30 36.78
N LEU A 333 3.75 -13.56 37.33
CA LEU A 333 3.98 -12.57 38.41
C LEU A 333 4.55 -13.26 39.67
N GLY A 334 4.00 -14.41 40.06
CA GLY A 334 4.49 -15.18 41.19
C GLY A 334 5.95 -15.58 41.03
N THR A 335 6.37 -15.98 39.85
CA THR A 335 7.78 -16.28 39.53
C THR A 335 8.63 -15.02 39.59
N TRP A 336 8.17 -13.93 38.92
CA TRP A 336 8.91 -12.66 38.90
C TRP A 336 9.18 -12.08 40.29
N GLN A 337 8.26 -12.28 41.26
CA GLN A 337 8.39 -11.79 42.61
C GLN A 337 9.28 -12.64 43.52
N GLN A 338 9.65 -13.84 43.11
CA GLN A 338 10.49 -14.72 43.93
C GLN A 338 11.94 -14.26 43.94
N PRO A 339 12.60 -14.27 45.10
CA PRO A 339 14.05 -14.04 45.19
C PRO A 339 14.83 -15.12 44.38
N GLY A 340 15.88 -14.72 43.73
CA GLY A 340 16.72 -15.64 42.95
C GLY A 340 16.14 -15.98 41.58
N THR A 341 15.17 -15.22 41.06
CA THR A 341 14.68 -15.42 39.70
C THR A 341 15.36 -14.48 38.71
N ILE A 342 15.60 -14.98 37.51
CA ILE A 342 16.10 -14.24 36.36
C ILE A 342 14.98 -14.23 35.32
N CYS A 343 14.31 -13.06 35.16
CA CYS A 343 13.21 -12.88 34.24
C CYS A 343 13.62 -11.89 33.14
N LEU A 344 13.66 -12.35 31.90
CA LEU A 344 14.11 -11.59 30.73
C LEU A 344 12.98 -11.46 29.71
N LEU A 345 12.92 -10.30 29.07
CA LEU A 345 12.06 -10.03 27.93
C LEU A 345 12.91 -9.63 26.72
N ALA A 346 12.64 -10.22 25.57
CA ALA A 346 13.21 -9.81 24.31
C ALA A 346 12.20 -8.97 23.53
N GLU A 347 12.63 -7.82 23.05
CA GLU A 347 11.87 -6.93 22.19
C GLU A 347 12.49 -6.87 20.81
N LYS A 348 11.66 -6.81 19.78
CA LYS A 348 12.08 -6.59 18.40
C LYS A 348 11.11 -5.65 17.70
N ALA A 349 11.64 -4.56 17.16
CA ALA A 349 10.82 -3.52 16.54
C ALA A 349 9.70 -2.97 17.45
N GLY A 350 9.99 -2.81 18.75
CA GLY A 350 9.04 -2.30 19.75
C GLY A 350 7.90 -3.26 20.11
N ARG A 351 8.05 -4.56 19.80
CA ARG A 351 7.07 -5.61 20.12
C ARG A 351 7.74 -6.70 20.95
N THR A 352 7.01 -7.27 21.88
CA THR A 352 7.47 -8.44 22.65
C THR A 352 7.73 -9.61 21.71
N ALA A 353 8.99 -10.03 21.60
CA ALA A 353 9.44 -11.06 20.70
C ALA A 353 9.69 -12.41 21.38
N GLY A 354 10.00 -12.39 22.68
CA GLY A 354 10.24 -13.58 23.46
C GLY A 354 10.48 -13.25 24.93
N TYR A 355 10.56 -14.28 25.74
CA TYR A 355 10.84 -14.16 27.17
C TYR A 355 11.61 -15.38 27.66
N LEU A 356 12.29 -15.25 28.80
CA LEU A 356 12.95 -16.32 29.52
C LEU A 356 12.75 -16.15 31.03
N LEU A 357 12.33 -17.21 31.69
CA LEU A 357 12.16 -17.27 33.14
C LEU A 357 13.05 -18.36 33.67
N ALA A 358 13.95 -18.03 34.59
CA ALA A 358 14.88 -18.99 35.23
C ALA A 358 14.91 -18.75 36.75
N TYR A 359 15.18 -19.83 37.49
CA TYR A 359 15.44 -19.79 38.91
C TYR A 359 16.94 -19.98 39.14
N SER A 360 17.53 -19.20 40.05
CA SER A 360 18.92 -19.43 40.49
C SER A 360 18.97 -19.90 41.94
N SER A 361 19.79 -20.89 42.19
CA SER A 361 20.03 -21.44 43.53
C SER A 361 21.48 -21.88 43.66
N GLY A 362 22.23 -21.19 44.50
CA GLY A 362 23.67 -21.46 44.65
C GLY A 362 24.42 -21.23 43.35
N GLU A 363 25.13 -22.25 42.88
CA GLU A 363 25.95 -22.21 41.68
C GLU A 363 25.19 -22.61 40.38
N GLU A 364 23.88 -22.82 40.47
CA GLU A 364 23.05 -23.28 39.32
C GLU A 364 21.92 -22.36 39.00
N ALA A 365 21.59 -22.26 37.70
CA ALA A 365 20.38 -21.61 37.19
C ALA A 365 19.58 -22.62 36.35
N GLU A 366 18.30 -22.75 36.63
CA GLU A 366 17.37 -23.61 35.86
C GLU A 366 16.42 -22.76 35.02
N ILE A 367 16.42 -22.96 33.71
CA ILE A 367 15.48 -22.36 32.82
C ILE A 367 14.12 -23.06 32.95
N ALA A 368 13.18 -22.40 33.63
CA ALA A 368 11.82 -22.91 33.79
C ALA A 368 10.98 -22.75 32.55
N ARG A 369 11.12 -21.61 31.84
CA ARG A 369 10.38 -21.30 30.63
C ARG A 369 11.21 -20.42 29.70
N ILE A 370 11.15 -20.72 28.42
CA ILE A 370 11.61 -19.84 27.35
C ILE A 370 10.61 -19.91 26.18
N GLY A 371 10.12 -18.76 25.73
CA GLY A 371 9.18 -18.65 24.63
C GLY A 371 9.61 -17.59 23.61
N VAL A 372 9.41 -17.89 22.33
CA VAL A 372 9.62 -16.95 21.23
C VAL A 372 8.37 -16.93 20.36
N ALA A 373 7.78 -15.76 20.18
CA ALA A 373 6.58 -15.59 19.35
C ALA A 373 6.82 -16.11 17.94
N LYS A 374 5.82 -16.77 17.34
CA LYS A 374 5.94 -17.50 16.06
C LYS A 374 6.55 -16.67 14.94
N GLU A 375 6.17 -15.39 14.87
CA GLU A 375 6.69 -14.45 13.87
C GLU A 375 8.15 -14.04 14.07
N PHE A 376 8.72 -14.22 15.27
CA PHE A 376 10.11 -13.89 15.61
C PHE A 376 11.01 -15.11 15.77
N GLN A 377 10.48 -16.32 15.53
CA GLN A 377 11.27 -17.54 15.52
C GLN A 377 12.27 -17.55 14.36
N ARG A 378 13.39 -18.26 14.55
CA ARG A 378 14.48 -18.37 13.57
C ARG A 378 15.14 -17.02 13.21
N GLN A 379 15.00 -16.02 14.05
CA GLN A 379 15.54 -14.67 13.87
C GLN A 379 16.53 -14.27 14.98
N GLY A 380 17.06 -15.25 15.72
CA GLY A 380 18.07 -15.03 16.77
C GLY A 380 17.53 -14.67 18.15
N THR A 381 16.19 -14.53 18.34
CA THR A 381 15.58 -14.09 19.61
C THR A 381 15.89 -15.05 20.76
N GLY A 382 15.72 -16.35 20.57
CA GLY A 382 16.03 -17.34 21.60
C GLY A 382 17.53 -17.35 21.98
N LEU A 383 18.41 -17.19 20.99
CA LEU A 383 19.85 -17.10 21.21
C LEU A 383 20.23 -15.83 22.01
N ALA A 384 19.56 -14.70 21.73
CA ALA A 384 19.80 -13.46 22.46
C ALA A 384 19.38 -13.59 23.94
N LEU A 385 18.25 -14.23 24.21
CA LEU A 385 17.80 -14.51 25.59
C LEU A 385 18.79 -15.40 26.34
N LEU A 386 19.31 -16.47 25.71
CA LEU A 386 20.30 -17.34 26.33
C LEU A 386 21.63 -16.64 26.59
N ARG A 387 22.09 -15.77 25.69
CA ARG A 387 23.29 -14.95 25.88
C ARG A 387 23.18 -14.00 27.04
N GLU A 388 22.02 -13.32 27.17
CA GLU A 388 21.81 -12.41 28.29
C GLU A 388 21.68 -13.16 29.62
N LEU A 389 21.05 -14.36 29.63
CA LEU A 389 21.04 -15.24 30.80
C LEU A 389 22.46 -15.63 31.19
N GLU A 390 23.29 -16.09 30.24
CA GLU A 390 24.69 -16.48 30.50
C GLU A 390 25.50 -15.31 31.10
N LYS A 391 25.33 -14.10 30.57
CA LYS A 391 25.98 -12.89 31.09
C LYS A 391 25.61 -12.63 32.56
N ILE A 392 24.30 -12.72 32.88
CA ILE A 392 23.81 -12.57 34.24
C ILE A 392 24.36 -13.68 35.13
N CYS A 393 24.46 -14.94 34.64
CA CYS A 393 25.05 -16.04 35.38
C CYS A 393 26.54 -15.80 35.70
N VAL A 394 27.32 -15.27 34.77
CA VAL A 394 28.71 -14.83 35.01
C VAL A 394 28.80 -13.76 36.09
N GLU A 395 27.91 -12.75 36.03
CA GLU A 395 27.85 -11.63 37.01
C GLU A 395 27.48 -12.09 38.41
N GLN A 396 26.76 -13.22 38.55
CA GLN A 396 26.26 -13.78 39.81
C GLN A 396 27.05 -15.02 40.29
N ASP A 397 28.20 -15.33 39.69
CA ASP A 397 29.04 -16.52 40.00
C ASP A 397 28.32 -17.87 39.86
N ILE A 398 27.27 -17.91 39.00
CA ILE A 398 26.57 -19.16 38.64
C ILE A 398 27.45 -19.97 37.69
N GLN A 399 27.66 -21.25 38.01
CA GLN A 399 28.59 -22.12 37.28
C GLN A 399 27.90 -22.96 36.22
N ARG A 400 26.60 -23.22 36.36
CA ARG A 400 25.87 -24.13 35.49
C ARG A 400 24.47 -23.68 35.18
N ILE A 401 24.03 -23.84 33.92
CA ILE A 401 22.66 -23.60 33.47
C ILE A 401 22.04 -24.96 33.12
N LEU A 402 20.85 -25.21 33.65
CA LEU A 402 20.07 -26.43 33.48
C LEU A 402 18.76 -26.14 32.78
N LEU A 403 18.22 -27.13 32.08
CA LEU A 403 16.84 -27.07 31.53
C LEU A 403 16.28 -28.47 31.27
N ASP A 404 14.95 -28.53 31.22
CA ASP A 404 14.20 -29.67 30.74
C ASP A 404 13.53 -29.31 29.42
N VAL A 405 13.60 -30.17 28.41
CA VAL A 405 12.96 -29.94 27.12
C VAL A 405 12.21 -31.18 26.63
N ARG A 406 11.04 -31.02 26.04
CA ARG A 406 10.28 -32.13 25.43
C ARG A 406 11.10 -32.82 24.36
N GLY A 407 11.18 -34.15 24.38
CA GLY A 407 12.01 -34.98 23.48
C GLY A 407 11.73 -34.71 21.99
N ARG A 408 10.45 -34.42 21.66
CA ARG A 408 10.02 -34.10 20.28
C ARG A 408 10.26 -32.65 19.87
N ASN A 409 10.60 -31.75 20.78
CA ASN A 409 10.85 -30.33 20.46
C ASN A 409 12.26 -30.16 19.86
N THR A 410 12.42 -30.69 18.64
CA THR A 410 13.69 -30.63 17.89
C THR A 410 14.17 -29.20 17.65
N ALA A 411 13.30 -28.25 17.55
CA ALA A 411 13.63 -26.83 17.33
C ALA A 411 14.31 -26.22 18.58
N ALA A 412 13.76 -26.47 19.77
CA ALA A 412 14.36 -26.01 21.02
C ALA A 412 15.66 -26.76 21.33
N ARG A 413 15.70 -28.08 21.15
CA ARG A 413 16.90 -28.85 21.31
C ARG A 413 18.05 -28.35 20.43
N GLY A 414 17.77 -28.12 19.14
CA GLY A 414 18.76 -27.54 18.22
C GLY A 414 19.24 -26.14 18.63
N LEU A 415 18.39 -25.30 19.24
CA LEU A 415 18.79 -24.02 19.81
C LEU A 415 19.77 -24.24 20.99
N TYR A 416 19.43 -25.12 21.94
CA TYR A 416 20.25 -25.38 23.12
C TYR A 416 21.59 -26.04 22.74
N GLU A 417 21.58 -27.04 21.87
CA GLU A 417 22.80 -27.70 21.35
C GLU A 417 23.72 -26.68 20.64
N SER A 418 23.14 -25.78 19.82
CA SER A 418 23.90 -24.71 19.16
C SER A 418 24.48 -23.69 20.13
N PHE A 419 23.89 -23.54 21.29
CA PHE A 419 24.38 -22.69 22.39
C PHE A 419 25.36 -23.42 23.29
N GLY A 420 25.61 -24.71 23.09
CA GLY A 420 26.59 -25.52 23.84
C GLY A 420 26.01 -26.33 25.01
N PHE A 421 24.68 -26.45 25.13
CA PHE A 421 24.07 -27.38 26.07
C PHE A 421 24.32 -28.82 25.63
N ARG A 422 24.49 -29.71 26.61
CA ARG A 422 24.66 -31.15 26.40
C ARG A 422 23.54 -31.89 27.12
N GLU A 423 23.16 -33.05 26.58
CA GLU A 423 22.20 -33.95 27.20
C GLU A 423 22.85 -34.65 28.41
N ASP A 424 22.21 -34.52 29.57
CA ASP A 424 22.64 -35.17 30.82
C ASP A 424 21.87 -36.48 31.10
N GLY A 425 20.63 -36.56 30.58
CA GLY A 425 19.77 -37.72 30.80
C GLY A 425 18.35 -37.54 30.32
N ILE A 426 17.50 -38.52 30.60
CA ILE A 426 16.11 -38.55 30.20
C ILE A 426 15.25 -38.83 31.43
N ARG A 427 14.22 -37.98 31.64
CA ARG A 427 13.18 -38.22 32.63
C ARG A 427 11.94 -38.76 31.90
N GLN A 428 11.69 -40.07 32.10
CA GLN A 428 10.58 -40.74 31.39
C GLN A 428 9.21 -40.22 31.82
N ARG A 429 8.30 -40.02 30.84
CA ARG A 429 6.90 -39.62 31.05
C ARG A 429 6.70 -38.37 31.90
N PHE A 430 7.63 -37.44 31.82
CA PHE A 430 7.62 -36.22 32.64
C PHE A 430 6.48 -35.26 32.29
N TYR A 431 6.20 -35.09 30.99
CA TYR A 431 5.09 -34.25 30.51
C TYR A 431 3.84 -35.10 30.42
N GLU A 432 2.69 -34.56 30.85
CA GLU A 432 1.42 -35.28 30.89
C GLU A 432 0.60 -35.10 29.62
N GLU A 433 0.55 -33.89 29.06
CA GLU A 433 -0.27 -33.54 27.88
C GLU A 433 0.55 -32.86 26.76
N PRO A 434 0.80 -33.58 25.65
CA PRO A 434 0.78 -35.06 25.51
C PRO A 434 1.83 -35.71 26.38
N GLN A 435 1.59 -37.00 26.76
CA GLN A 435 2.59 -37.75 27.54
C GLN A 435 3.88 -37.89 26.74
N GLU A 436 4.98 -37.37 27.33
CA GLU A 436 6.28 -37.33 26.66
C GLU A 436 7.43 -37.30 27.67
N ASP A 437 8.58 -37.80 27.26
CA ASP A 437 9.82 -37.76 28.04
C ASP A 437 10.42 -36.33 28.00
N ALA A 438 11.05 -35.93 29.09
CA ALA A 438 11.91 -34.76 29.17
C ALA A 438 13.35 -35.13 28.92
N ILE A 439 14.03 -34.40 28.07
CA ILE A 439 15.49 -34.45 27.92
C ILE A 439 16.07 -33.41 28.87
N LEU A 440 16.90 -33.86 29.79
CA LEU A 440 17.63 -33.01 30.73
C LEU A 440 18.87 -32.51 30.02
N MET A 441 19.08 -31.20 29.99
CA MET A 441 20.27 -30.63 29.36
C MET A 441 20.95 -29.63 30.30
N SER A 442 22.27 -29.55 30.22
CA SER A 442 23.02 -28.55 30.95
C SER A 442 24.18 -27.99 30.16
N ARG A 443 24.62 -26.81 30.62
CA ARG A 443 25.81 -26.14 30.12
C ARG A 443 26.58 -25.49 31.26
N ARG A 444 27.94 -25.57 31.22
CA ARG A 444 28.79 -24.77 32.11
C ARG A 444 28.89 -23.34 31.61
N VAL A 445 28.78 -22.37 32.52
CA VAL A 445 28.88 -20.94 32.22
C VAL A 445 30.35 -20.60 31.88
N GLY A 446 30.54 -19.82 30.81
CA GLY A 446 31.86 -19.38 30.37
C GLY A 446 32.64 -20.38 29.47
N GLU A 447 32.11 -21.58 29.20
CA GLU A 447 32.67 -22.41 28.13
C GLU A 447 32.30 -21.81 26.77
N GLY A 448 33.32 -21.47 25.93
CA GLY A 448 33.10 -20.89 24.61
C GLY A 448 32.22 -21.77 23.72
N VAL A 449 31.38 -21.14 22.89
CA VAL A 449 30.54 -21.78 21.86
C VAL A 449 31.41 -22.18 20.68
#